data_2d2f48313a3f0e804e75b045dc553a5e
#
_entry.id   2d2f48313a3f0e804e75b045dc553a5e
#
_cell.length_a   1.000
_cell.length_b   1.000
_cell.length_c   1.000
_cell.angle_alpha   90.00
_cell.angle_beta   90.00
_cell.angle_gamma   90.00
#
_symmetry.space_group_name_H-M   'P 1'
#
loop_
_entity.id
_entity.type
_entity.pdbx_description
1 polymer ?
#
loop_
_entity_poly.entity_id
_entity_poly.type
_entity_poly.pdbx_seq_one_letter_code
_entity_poly.pdbx_strand_id
1 'polypeptide(L)'
;PVDPHPNFTDKSALEVIMTTLHAGGKFSNKVYQTSGGLHGVGISVVNALSEFVDVEIYRDKKIYNQQFSKGSCLTKLKQVNKKTNKKGTKISFRPDPEIFGLENKFNVKKLYNFSKSKAYLFAGVEIRWFCDSSLSKNENIPEKDVFKFSRGLIDLLKNEVDEKLSLLTEIFSGNREKDKNNLSFEWAVNWSLGNNAFLNSYCN
;
A
#
# COMPACT_ATOMS: atom_id res chain seq x y z
N PRO A 1 16.54 -0.85 2.89
CA PRO A 1 17.25 -0.88 4.19
C PRO A 1 18.14 -2.11 4.29
N VAL A 2 19.24 -2.11 3.53
CA VAL A 2 20.21 -3.23 3.48
C VAL A 2 21.42 -3.02 4.39
N ASP A 3 21.57 -1.79 4.88
CA ASP A 3 22.67 -1.42 5.77
C ASP A 3 22.46 -2.00 7.17
N PRO A 4 23.53 -2.17 7.99
CA PRO A 4 23.39 -2.53 9.39
C PRO A 4 22.47 -1.55 10.13
N HIS A 5 21.68 -2.05 11.08
CA HIS A 5 20.81 -1.18 11.87
C HIS A 5 21.65 -0.40 12.91
N PRO A 6 21.43 0.91 13.11
CA PRO A 6 22.24 1.72 14.03
C PRO A 6 22.31 1.16 15.47
N ASN A 7 21.20 0.62 15.98
CA ASN A 7 21.09 0.11 17.35
C ASN A 7 21.25 -1.43 17.45
N PHE A 8 21.35 -2.14 16.33
CA PHE A 8 21.47 -3.59 16.25
C PHE A 8 22.51 -3.93 15.18
N THR A 9 23.77 -3.76 15.48
CA THR A 9 24.89 -3.84 14.52
C THR A 9 25.09 -5.21 13.90
N ASP A 10 24.55 -6.27 14.52
CA ASP A 10 24.54 -7.65 14.06
C ASP A 10 23.38 -7.96 13.07
N LYS A 11 22.42 -7.01 12.91
CA LYS A 11 21.25 -7.16 12.05
C LYS A 11 21.18 -6.09 10.97
N SER A 12 20.67 -6.47 9.81
CA SER A 12 20.31 -5.47 8.79
C SER A 12 19.08 -4.66 9.22
N ALA A 13 18.99 -3.42 8.75
CA ALA A 13 17.78 -2.62 8.98
C ALA A 13 16.52 -3.30 8.43
N LEU A 14 16.64 -4.09 7.36
CA LEU A 14 15.54 -4.92 6.85
C LEU A 14 15.08 -5.92 7.90
N GLU A 15 16.01 -6.69 8.48
CA GLU A 15 15.67 -7.70 9.48
C GLU A 15 14.95 -7.08 10.68
N VAL A 16 15.46 -5.96 11.19
CA VAL A 16 14.83 -5.24 12.31
C VAL A 16 13.42 -4.77 11.97
N ILE A 17 13.21 -4.16 10.78
CA ILE A 17 11.90 -3.70 10.33
C ILE A 17 10.91 -4.86 10.19
N MET A 18 11.36 -6.01 9.73
CA MET A 18 10.51 -7.18 9.49
C MET A 18 10.18 -7.97 10.76
N THR A 19 11.02 -7.91 11.80
CA THR A 19 10.91 -8.78 12.99
C THR A 19 10.64 -8.02 14.29
N THR A 20 10.65 -6.68 14.27
CA THR A 20 10.50 -5.89 15.49
C THR A 20 9.32 -4.92 15.34
N LEU A 21 8.46 -4.87 16.35
CA LEU A 21 7.38 -3.89 16.40
C LEU A 21 7.97 -2.49 16.64
N HIS A 22 7.29 -1.48 16.10
CA HIS A 22 7.67 -0.07 16.25
C HIS A 22 9.08 0.28 15.72
N ALA A 23 9.63 -0.54 14.81
CA ALA A 23 10.96 -0.35 14.24
C ALA A 23 10.94 0.43 12.90
N GLY A 24 9.82 1.04 12.55
CA GLY A 24 9.69 1.82 11.30
C GLY A 24 10.45 3.14 11.35
N GLY A 25 11.03 3.56 10.21
CA GLY A 25 11.72 4.85 10.06
C GLY A 25 10.81 6.08 9.98
N LYS A 26 9.50 5.92 10.17
CA LYS A 26 8.50 6.99 9.98
C LYS A 26 8.18 7.80 11.25
N PHE A 27 8.91 7.57 12.32
CA PHE A 27 8.73 8.29 13.58
C PHE A 27 9.35 9.70 13.58
N SER A 28 10.14 10.08 12.56
CA SER A 28 10.66 11.43 12.44
C SER A 28 10.00 12.16 11.27
N ASN A 29 9.42 13.31 11.54
CA ASN A 29 8.81 14.21 10.54
C ASN A 29 9.81 14.76 9.50
N LYS A 30 11.10 14.45 9.63
CA LYS A 30 12.16 14.94 8.75
C LYS A 30 12.23 14.21 7.41
N VAL A 31 11.71 12.97 7.32
CA VAL A 31 11.90 12.10 6.15
C VAL A 31 10.59 11.81 5.42
N TYR A 32 9.47 11.80 6.13
CA TYR A 32 8.16 11.46 5.57
C TYR A 32 7.14 12.55 5.84
N GLN A 33 6.64 13.18 4.78
CA GLN A 33 5.61 14.23 4.89
C GLN A 33 4.21 13.64 5.11
N THR A 34 3.95 12.44 4.57
CA THR A 34 2.70 11.67 4.77
C THR A 34 3.03 10.20 4.92
N SER A 35 2.28 9.50 5.76
CA SER A 35 2.48 8.07 6.00
C SER A 35 1.14 7.39 6.27
N GLY A 36 0.80 6.37 5.50
CA GLY A 36 -0.37 5.52 5.72
C GLY A 36 -0.26 4.58 6.94
N GLY A 37 0.74 4.77 7.79
CA GLY A 37 0.92 3.99 9.01
C GLY A 37 1.72 4.78 10.04
N LEU A 38 1.15 4.96 11.23
CA LEU A 38 1.71 5.78 12.31
C LEU A 38 2.51 4.95 13.33
N HIS A 39 2.31 3.64 13.39
CA HIS A 39 2.82 2.80 14.48
C HIS A 39 4.06 1.97 14.11
N GLY A 40 4.47 1.92 12.85
CA GLY A 40 5.64 1.15 12.41
C GLY A 40 5.54 -0.37 12.64
N VAL A 41 4.32 -0.92 12.62
CA VAL A 41 4.07 -2.34 12.89
C VAL A 41 3.53 -3.12 11.67
N GLY A 42 3.07 -2.45 10.61
CA GLY A 42 2.33 -3.11 9.54
C GLY A 42 3.10 -4.27 8.90
N ILE A 43 4.35 -4.08 8.54
CA ILE A 43 5.12 -5.12 7.85
C ILE A 43 5.60 -6.23 8.79
N SER A 44 5.92 -5.93 10.03
CA SER A 44 6.27 -6.95 11.02
C SER A 44 5.07 -7.82 11.39
N VAL A 45 3.86 -7.25 11.41
CA VAL A 45 2.60 -8.01 11.56
C VAL A 45 2.35 -8.89 10.34
N VAL A 46 2.58 -8.41 9.11
CA VAL A 46 2.49 -9.26 7.90
C VAL A 46 3.43 -10.45 8.03
N ASN A 47 4.68 -10.24 8.47
CA ASN A 47 5.62 -11.35 8.71
C ASN A 47 5.10 -12.30 9.79
N ALA A 48 4.64 -11.77 10.94
CA ALA A 48 4.14 -12.61 12.05
C ALA A 48 2.96 -13.49 11.65
N LEU A 49 2.10 -13.02 10.75
CA LEU A 49 0.91 -13.70 10.27
C LEU A 49 1.13 -14.52 8.98
N SER A 50 2.37 -14.66 8.54
CA SER A 50 2.71 -15.38 7.31
C SER A 50 3.56 -16.60 7.59
N GLU A 51 3.21 -17.74 6.96
CA GLU A 51 4.09 -18.91 6.96
C GLU A 51 5.36 -18.68 6.15
N PHE A 52 5.30 -17.76 5.18
CA PHE A 52 6.44 -17.41 4.33
C PHE A 52 6.37 -15.97 3.87
N VAL A 53 7.49 -15.25 3.98
CA VAL A 53 7.70 -13.93 3.40
C VAL A 53 9.05 -13.89 2.71
N ASP A 54 9.06 -13.47 1.45
CA ASP A 54 10.27 -13.25 0.66
C ASP A 54 10.40 -11.77 0.31
N VAL A 55 11.54 -11.18 0.62
CA VAL A 55 11.81 -9.76 0.37
C VAL A 55 13.01 -9.62 -0.55
N GLU A 56 12.77 -9.01 -1.71
CA GLU A 56 13.82 -8.61 -2.64
C GLU A 56 13.99 -7.09 -2.64
N ILE A 57 15.21 -6.60 -2.47
CA ILE A 57 15.54 -5.17 -2.51
C ILE A 57 16.46 -4.90 -3.69
N TYR A 58 16.05 -3.97 -4.54
CA TYR A 58 16.79 -3.52 -5.70
C TYR A 58 17.40 -2.15 -5.41
N ARG A 59 18.70 -2.12 -5.13
CA ARG A 59 19.44 -0.91 -4.76
C ARG A 59 20.86 -0.95 -5.32
N ASP A 60 21.35 0.17 -5.82
CA ASP A 60 22.72 0.35 -6.28
C ASP A 60 23.16 -0.70 -7.31
N LYS A 61 22.25 -1.00 -8.27
CA LYS A 61 22.42 -2.05 -9.31
C LYS A 61 22.59 -3.47 -8.76
N LYS A 62 22.32 -3.69 -7.47
CA LYS A 62 22.38 -4.96 -6.78
C LYS A 62 21.00 -5.43 -6.37
N ILE A 63 20.87 -6.74 -6.18
CA ILE A 63 19.69 -7.39 -5.64
C ILE A 63 20.07 -8.00 -4.31
N TYR A 64 19.28 -7.71 -3.28
CA TYR A 64 19.41 -8.33 -1.96
C TYR A 64 18.14 -9.11 -1.69
N ASN A 65 18.28 -10.27 -1.03
CA ASN A 65 17.15 -11.12 -0.69
C ASN A 65 17.27 -11.58 0.76
N GLN A 66 16.12 -11.66 1.42
CA GLN A 66 15.98 -12.22 2.77
C GLN A 66 14.60 -12.84 2.92
N GLN A 67 14.53 -13.97 3.64
CA GLN A 67 13.31 -14.74 3.84
C GLN A 67 12.95 -14.80 5.32
N PHE A 68 11.65 -14.82 5.59
CA PHE A 68 11.07 -14.80 6.93
C PHE A 68 9.89 -15.77 7.02
N SER A 69 9.54 -16.16 8.23
CA SER A 69 8.39 -16.99 8.53
C SER A 69 7.90 -16.76 9.97
N LYS A 70 6.61 -16.64 10.16
CA LYS A 70 5.97 -16.56 11.48
C LYS A 70 6.64 -15.57 12.43
N GLY A 71 6.98 -14.37 11.91
CA GLY A 71 7.66 -13.32 12.65
C GLY A 71 9.17 -13.45 12.78
N SER A 72 9.76 -14.57 12.36
CA SER A 72 11.18 -14.87 12.51
C SER A 72 11.94 -14.76 11.19
N CYS A 73 13.24 -14.53 11.27
CA CYS A 73 14.15 -14.52 10.15
C CYS A 73 14.56 -15.97 9.79
N LEU A 74 14.34 -16.39 8.54
CA LEU A 74 14.78 -17.70 8.05
C LEU A 74 16.19 -17.68 7.50
N THR A 75 16.56 -16.59 6.80
CA THR A 75 17.87 -16.45 6.16
C THR A 75 18.50 -15.12 6.52
N LYS A 76 19.82 -15.08 6.55
CA LYS A 76 20.54 -13.79 6.58
C LYS A 76 20.35 -13.04 5.26
N LEU A 77 20.43 -11.72 5.30
CA LEU A 77 20.40 -10.88 4.11
C LEU A 77 21.56 -11.26 3.18
N LYS A 78 21.25 -11.63 1.94
CA LYS A 78 22.23 -12.04 0.94
C LYS A 78 22.15 -11.15 -0.28
N GLN A 79 23.31 -10.77 -0.81
CA GLN A 79 23.39 -10.18 -2.15
C GLN A 79 23.30 -11.30 -3.18
N VAL A 80 22.33 -11.18 -4.10
CA VAL A 80 22.20 -12.09 -5.24
C VAL A 80 23.25 -11.72 -6.30
N ASN A 81 23.94 -12.71 -6.85
CA ASN A 81 24.96 -12.47 -7.87
C ASN A 81 24.36 -12.15 -9.25
N LYS A 82 23.53 -11.10 -9.30
CA LYS A 82 22.87 -10.60 -10.52
C LYS A 82 22.80 -9.08 -10.47
N LYS A 83 23.18 -8.41 -11.56
CA LYS A 83 23.02 -6.95 -11.71
C LYS A 83 21.62 -6.60 -12.20
N THR A 84 21.13 -5.44 -11.80
CA THR A 84 19.81 -4.95 -12.21
C THR A 84 19.79 -3.42 -12.31
N ASN A 85 18.96 -2.90 -13.22
CA ASN A 85 18.66 -1.48 -13.29
C ASN A 85 17.37 -1.12 -12.53
N LYS A 86 16.68 -2.12 -11.97
CA LYS A 86 15.49 -1.90 -11.15
C LYS A 86 15.87 -1.19 -9.85
N LYS A 87 14.92 -0.41 -9.32
CA LYS A 87 14.98 0.21 -7.98
C LYS A 87 13.69 -0.09 -7.25
N GLY A 88 13.76 -0.29 -5.94
CA GLY A 88 12.58 -0.52 -5.10
C GLY A 88 12.62 -1.80 -4.30
N THR A 89 11.47 -2.23 -3.82
CA THR A 89 11.31 -3.42 -2.98
C THR A 89 10.18 -4.28 -3.54
N LYS A 90 10.39 -5.59 -3.57
CA LYS A 90 9.37 -6.59 -3.84
C LYS A 90 9.16 -7.41 -2.57
N ILE A 91 7.91 -7.58 -2.20
CA ILE A 91 7.50 -8.41 -1.06
C ILE A 91 6.51 -9.45 -1.58
N SER A 92 6.82 -10.72 -1.34
CA SER A 92 5.93 -11.84 -1.61
C SER A 92 5.63 -12.54 -0.30
N PHE A 93 4.37 -12.85 -0.03
CA PHE A 93 4.01 -13.50 1.22
C PHE A 93 2.86 -14.49 1.03
N ARG A 94 2.78 -15.44 1.93
CA ARG A 94 1.69 -16.41 2.06
C ARG A 94 1.20 -16.40 3.49
N PRO A 95 -0.10 -16.14 3.73
CA PRO A 95 -0.69 -16.19 5.06
C PRO A 95 -0.48 -17.55 5.72
N ASP A 96 -0.34 -17.56 7.04
CA ASP A 96 -0.18 -18.79 7.80
C ASP A 96 -1.52 -19.56 7.87
N PRO A 97 -1.60 -20.78 7.32
CA PRO A 97 -2.82 -21.58 7.35
C PRO A 97 -3.24 -22.01 8.76
N GLU A 98 -2.33 -22.05 9.72
CA GLU A 98 -2.67 -22.31 11.12
C GLU A 98 -3.49 -21.17 11.74
N ILE A 99 -3.30 -19.94 11.26
CA ILE A 99 -4.02 -18.75 11.74
C ILE A 99 -5.28 -18.52 10.90
N PHE A 100 -5.16 -18.60 9.58
CA PHE A 100 -6.23 -18.21 8.65
C PHE A 100 -7.06 -19.38 8.13
N GLY A 101 -6.64 -20.62 8.35
CA GLY A 101 -7.25 -21.82 7.79
C GLY A 101 -6.73 -22.17 6.40
N LEU A 102 -6.70 -23.47 6.07
CA LEU A 102 -6.19 -24.01 4.80
C LEU A 102 -6.99 -23.54 3.57
N GLU A 103 -8.31 -23.37 3.75
CA GLU A 103 -9.23 -22.95 2.68
C GLU A 103 -9.33 -21.44 2.53
N ASN A 104 -8.60 -20.67 3.33
CA ASN A 104 -8.68 -19.23 3.29
C ASN A 104 -8.02 -18.68 2.02
N LYS A 105 -8.77 -17.89 1.28
CA LYS A 105 -8.33 -17.23 0.04
C LYS A 105 -8.47 -15.73 0.16
N PHE A 106 -7.59 -15.00 -0.49
CA PHE A 106 -7.76 -13.57 -0.62
C PHE A 106 -9.06 -13.23 -1.35
N ASN A 107 -9.83 -12.30 -0.80
CA ASN A 107 -10.94 -11.71 -1.54
C ASN A 107 -10.39 -10.75 -2.60
N VAL A 108 -10.29 -11.25 -3.83
CA VAL A 108 -9.63 -10.56 -4.93
C VAL A 108 -10.33 -9.26 -5.29
N LYS A 109 -11.68 -9.24 -5.26
CA LYS A 109 -12.48 -8.04 -5.51
C LYS A 109 -12.24 -6.95 -4.46
N LYS A 110 -12.13 -7.33 -3.18
CA LYS A 110 -11.76 -6.37 -2.12
C LYS A 110 -10.37 -5.80 -2.33
N LEU A 111 -9.39 -6.63 -2.71
CA LEU A 111 -8.02 -6.17 -2.99
C LEU A 111 -7.96 -5.23 -4.20
N TYR A 112 -8.71 -5.55 -5.27
CA TYR A 112 -8.82 -4.69 -6.45
C TYR A 112 -9.38 -3.32 -6.09
N ASN A 113 -10.53 -3.29 -5.41
CA ASN A 113 -11.17 -2.05 -4.98
C ASN A 113 -10.30 -1.26 -3.99
N PHE A 114 -9.64 -1.95 -3.07
CA PHE A 114 -8.69 -1.31 -2.14
C PHE A 114 -7.52 -0.66 -2.87
N SER A 115 -6.93 -1.34 -3.86
CA SER A 115 -5.85 -0.80 -4.69
C SER A 115 -6.30 0.45 -5.44
N LYS A 116 -7.50 0.40 -6.04
CA LYS A 116 -8.11 1.55 -6.74
C LYS A 116 -8.35 2.73 -5.79
N SER A 117 -8.92 2.48 -4.60
CA SER A 117 -9.14 3.51 -3.57
C SER A 117 -7.83 4.17 -3.13
N LYS A 118 -6.76 3.39 -2.94
CA LYS A 118 -5.45 3.95 -2.59
C LYS A 118 -4.88 4.85 -3.68
N ALA A 119 -5.10 4.55 -4.95
CA ALA A 119 -4.66 5.41 -6.04
C ALA A 119 -5.41 6.76 -6.06
N TYR A 120 -6.68 6.81 -5.64
CA TYR A 120 -7.41 8.07 -5.46
C TYR A 120 -6.89 8.87 -4.26
N LEU A 121 -6.66 8.21 -3.12
CA LEU A 121 -6.24 8.88 -1.89
C LEU A 121 -4.78 9.38 -1.94
N PHE A 122 -3.96 8.84 -2.82
CA PHE A 122 -2.59 9.26 -3.03
C PHE A 122 -2.41 9.77 -4.46
N ALA A 123 -2.93 10.98 -4.71
CA ALA A 123 -2.91 11.61 -6.03
C ALA A 123 -1.53 11.54 -6.69
N GLY A 124 -1.51 11.11 -7.96
CA GLY A 124 -0.29 10.96 -8.75
C GLY A 124 0.47 9.64 -8.57
N VAL A 125 0.15 8.82 -7.56
CA VAL A 125 0.70 7.47 -7.44
C VAL A 125 0.09 6.56 -8.51
N GLU A 126 0.93 5.77 -9.16
CA GLU A 126 0.50 4.75 -10.11
C GLU A 126 0.51 3.38 -9.44
N ILE A 127 -0.65 2.73 -9.40
CA ILE A 127 -0.81 1.36 -8.89
C ILE A 127 -1.11 0.46 -10.07
N ARG A 128 -0.29 -0.57 -10.26
CA ARG A 128 -0.50 -1.60 -11.28
C ARG A 128 -1.04 -2.86 -10.64
N TRP A 129 -2.21 -3.26 -11.10
CA TRP A 129 -2.90 -4.47 -10.67
C TRP A 129 -2.58 -5.63 -11.61
N PHE A 130 -2.30 -6.80 -11.02
CA PHE A 130 -2.18 -8.06 -11.74
C PHE A 130 -2.87 -9.15 -10.93
N CYS A 131 -3.67 -9.98 -11.58
CA CYS A 131 -4.37 -11.08 -10.97
C CYS A 131 -4.33 -12.31 -11.87
N ASP A 132 -4.31 -13.49 -11.28
CA ASP A 132 -4.46 -14.74 -12.02
C ASP A 132 -5.79 -14.79 -12.75
N SER A 133 -5.79 -15.33 -13.99
CA SER A 133 -6.97 -15.37 -14.84
C SER A 133 -8.13 -16.19 -14.26
N SER A 134 -7.82 -17.24 -13.52
CA SER A 134 -8.84 -18.08 -12.87
C SER A 134 -9.58 -17.34 -11.76
N LEU A 135 -8.87 -16.49 -11.00
CA LEU A 135 -9.43 -15.70 -9.92
C LEU A 135 -10.17 -14.47 -10.43
N SER A 136 -9.65 -13.82 -11.48
CA SER A 136 -10.22 -12.60 -12.04
C SER A 136 -11.58 -12.85 -12.68
N LYS A 137 -11.74 -13.94 -13.44
CA LYS A 137 -12.99 -14.32 -14.09
C LYS A 137 -14.11 -14.58 -13.10
N ASN A 138 -13.83 -15.28 -12.01
CA ASN A 138 -14.83 -15.62 -10.99
C ASN A 138 -15.41 -14.37 -10.29
N GLU A 139 -14.63 -13.31 -10.17
CA GLU A 139 -15.02 -12.08 -9.48
C GLU A 139 -15.39 -10.94 -10.44
N ASN A 140 -15.37 -11.20 -11.75
CA ASN A 140 -15.62 -10.21 -12.80
C ASN A 140 -14.76 -8.94 -12.66
N ILE A 141 -13.47 -9.15 -12.45
CA ILE A 141 -12.45 -8.08 -12.39
C ILE A 141 -11.40 -8.30 -13.47
N PRO A 142 -10.70 -7.27 -13.95
CA PRO A 142 -9.67 -7.43 -14.97
C PRO A 142 -8.45 -8.17 -14.42
N GLU A 143 -7.79 -8.96 -15.27
CA GLU A 143 -6.50 -9.61 -14.96
C GLU A 143 -5.38 -8.58 -14.78
N LYS A 144 -5.47 -7.45 -15.49
CA LYS A 144 -4.49 -6.36 -15.45
C LYS A 144 -5.22 -5.03 -15.49
N ASP A 145 -4.78 -4.10 -14.66
CA ASP A 145 -5.28 -2.73 -14.67
C ASP A 145 -4.21 -1.75 -14.17
N VAL A 146 -4.40 -0.46 -14.46
CA VAL A 146 -3.50 0.61 -14.01
C VAL A 146 -4.34 1.74 -13.43
N PHE A 147 -4.16 2.01 -12.16
CA PHE A 147 -4.82 3.10 -11.45
C PHE A 147 -3.85 4.27 -11.31
N LYS A 148 -4.20 5.41 -11.87
CA LYS A 148 -3.45 6.66 -11.73
C LYS A 148 -4.41 7.83 -11.83
N PHE A 149 -4.63 8.52 -10.73
CA PHE A 149 -5.56 9.62 -10.60
C PHE A 149 -4.81 10.88 -10.16
N SER A 150 -4.70 11.84 -11.06
CA SER A 150 -3.92 13.06 -10.80
C SER A 150 -4.65 14.05 -9.90
N ARG A 151 -5.98 13.99 -9.85
CA ARG A 151 -6.84 14.91 -9.08
C ARG A 151 -7.50 14.24 -7.88
N GLY A 152 -7.00 13.10 -7.44
CA GLY A 152 -7.38 12.45 -6.20
C GLY A 152 -8.89 12.28 -5.99
N LEU A 153 -9.44 12.94 -4.95
CA LEU A 153 -10.86 12.87 -4.60
C LEU A 153 -11.80 13.41 -5.69
N ILE A 154 -11.35 14.35 -6.51
CA ILE A 154 -12.14 14.83 -7.65
C ILE A 154 -12.38 13.70 -8.65
N ASP A 155 -11.34 12.94 -8.97
CA ASP A 155 -11.45 11.81 -9.89
C ASP A 155 -12.27 10.66 -9.27
N LEU A 156 -12.17 10.44 -7.96
CA LEU A 156 -13.04 9.51 -7.24
C LEU A 156 -14.51 9.91 -7.39
N LEU A 157 -14.84 11.15 -7.07
CA LEU A 157 -16.22 11.62 -7.10
C LEU A 157 -16.80 11.62 -8.51
N LYS A 158 -16.02 11.97 -9.52
CA LYS A 158 -16.44 11.86 -10.94
C LYS A 158 -16.81 10.44 -11.36
N ASN A 159 -16.17 9.41 -10.81
CA ASN A 159 -16.50 8.02 -11.11
C ASN A 159 -17.76 7.52 -10.38
N GLU A 160 -18.14 8.17 -9.27
CA GLU A 160 -19.31 7.79 -8.47
C GLU A 160 -20.59 8.54 -8.89
N VAL A 161 -20.44 9.70 -9.50
CA VAL A 161 -21.57 10.57 -9.89
C VAL A 161 -21.88 10.39 -11.37
N ASP A 162 -23.16 10.19 -11.70
CA ASP A 162 -23.63 10.28 -13.07
C ASP A 162 -23.56 11.75 -13.54
N GLU A 163 -22.74 12.03 -14.53
CA GLU A 163 -22.53 13.39 -15.05
C GLU A 163 -23.84 14.01 -15.55
N LYS A 164 -24.78 13.21 -16.07
CA LYS A 164 -26.08 13.68 -16.53
C LYS A 164 -27.01 14.17 -15.42
N LEU A 165 -26.75 13.72 -14.19
CA LEU A 165 -27.53 14.11 -13.01
C LEU A 165 -26.81 15.20 -12.20
N SER A 166 -25.60 15.56 -12.54
CA SER A 166 -24.83 16.60 -11.84
C SER A 166 -25.46 17.97 -12.06
N LEU A 167 -25.66 18.70 -10.96
CA LEU A 167 -26.09 20.11 -10.98
C LEU A 167 -24.91 21.07 -11.18
N LEU A 168 -23.69 20.59 -11.02
CA LEU A 168 -22.49 21.37 -11.17
C LEU A 168 -21.76 21.01 -12.46
N THR A 169 -21.26 22.01 -13.16
CA THR A 169 -20.35 21.82 -14.29
C THR A 169 -18.98 21.31 -13.83
N GLU A 170 -18.57 21.72 -12.62
CA GLU A 170 -17.32 21.30 -12.00
C GLU A 170 -17.56 20.88 -10.56
N ILE A 171 -16.80 19.87 -10.10
CA ILE A 171 -16.84 19.40 -8.72
C ILE A 171 -16.27 20.48 -7.80
N PHE A 172 -17.03 20.88 -6.80
CA PHE A 172 -16.55 21.78 -5.76
C PHE A 172 -15.55 21.04 -4.87
N SER A 173 -14.33 21.51 -4.82
CA SER A 173 -13.26 20.82 -4.11
C SER A 173 -12.29 21.81 -3.47
N GLY A 174 -11.55 21.36 -2.51
CA GLY A 174 -10.48 22.11 -1.90
C GLY A 174 -9.59 21.25 -1.02
N ASN A 175 -8.48 21.84 -0.64
CA ASN A 175 -7.57 21.24 0.31
C ASN A 175 -7.10 22.29 1.31
N ARG A 176 -6.72 21.83 2.48
CA ARG A 176 -5.95 22.59 3.43
C ARG A 176 -4.63 21.88 3.66
N GLU A 177 -3.54 22.57 3.34
CA GLU A 177 -2.21 22.07 3.63
C GLU A 177 -1.97 21.94 5.13
N LYS A 178 -0.93 21.22 5.50
CA LYS A 178 -0.57 20.95 6.89
C LYS A 178 -0.48 22.23 7.71
N ASP A 179 -1.26 22.29 8.76
CA ASP A 179 -1.19 23.33 9.76
C ASP A 179 -0.02 23.11 10.75
N LYS A 180 0.06 23.95 11.78
CA LYS A 180 1.07 23.84 12.86
C LYS A 180 0.99 22.49 13.61
N ASN A 181 -0.15 21.78 13.53
CA ASN A 181 -0.38 20.49 14.14
C ASN A 181 -0.16 19.32 13.17
N ASN A 182 0.40 19.57 11.98
CA ASN A 182 0.58 18.58 10.90
C ASN A 182 -0.73 18.00 10.35
N LEU A 183 -1.86 18.69 10.55
CA LEU A 183 -3.15 18.29 10.01
C LEU A 183 -3.35 18.86 8.62
N SER A 184 -3.70 18.01 7.69
CA SER A 184 -4.14 18.38 6.33
C SER A 184 -5.46 17.70 6.05
N PHE A 185 -6.32 18.33 5.27
CA PHE A 185 -7.53 17.69 4.79
C PHE A 185 -7.85 18.14 3.35
N GLU A 186 -8.52 17.26 2.64
CA GLU A 186 -8.96 17.44 1.27
C GLU A 186 -10.43 17.06 1.19
N TRP A 187 -11.20 17.75 0.36
CA TRP A 187 -12.62 17.45 0.13
C TRP A 187 -12.99 17.61 -1.33
N ALA A 188 -14.01 16.88 -1.74
CA ALA A 188 -14.68 17.05 -3.02
C ALA A 188 -16.19 16.86 -2.78
N VAL A 189 -16.99 17.75 -3.33
CA VAL A 189 -18.46 17.77 -3.19
C VAL A 189 -19.11 17.98 -4.54
N ASN A 190 -20.20 17.27 -4.80
CA ASN A 190 -21.04 17.47 -5.94
C ASN A 190 -22.51 17.44 -5.51
N TRP A 191 -23.35 18.16 -6.23
CA TRP A 191 -24.81 18.12 -6.09
C TRP A 191 -25.41 17.47 -7.32
N SER A 192 -26.31 16.51 -7.13
CA SER A 192 -26.96 15.79 -8.22
C SER A 192 -28.46 15.72 -8.00
N LEU A 193 -29.20 15.57 -9.11
CA LEU A 193 -30.67 15.40 -9.11
C LEU A 193 -31.09 13.99 -8.64
N GLY A 194 -30.17 13.07 -8.44
CA GLY A 194 -30.45 11.73 -7.96
C GLY A 194 -30.87 11.68 -6.49
N ASN A 195 -31.69 10.70 -6.14
CA ASN A 195 -32.19 10.52 -4.76
C ASN A 195 -31.18 9.88 -3.80
N ASN A 196 -30.00 9.49 -4.26
CA ASN A 196 -28.99 8.81 -3.48
C ASN A 196 -27.88 9.79 -3.07
N ALA A 197 -27.91 10.22 -1.83
CA ALA A 197 -26.78 10.91 -1.22
C ALA A 197 -25.79 9.88 -0.66
N PHE A 198 -24.51 10.09 -0.86
CA PHE A 198 -23.47 9.32 -0.19
C PHE A 198 -22.43 10.27 0.44
N LEU A 199 -21.84 9.81 1.53
CA LEU A 199 -20.76 10.49 2.22
C LEU A 199 -19.67 9.47 2.50
N ASN A 200 -18.47 9.72 2.00
CA ASN A 200 -17.30 8.92 2.30
C ASN A 200 -16.24 9.78 3.01
N SER A 201 -15.66 9.24 4.08
CA SER A 201 -14.53 9.86 4.76
C SER A 201 -13.37 8.89 4.87
N TYR A 202 -12.17 9.41 4.73
CA TYR A 202 -10.94 8.63 4.76
C TYR A 202 -9.97 9.30 5.72
N CYS A 203 -9.28 8.48 6.52
CA CYS A 203 -8.20 8.93 7.40
C CYS A 203 -6.89 8.25 6.96
N ASN A 204 -5.85 9.04 6.76
CA ASN A 204 -4.51 8.57 6.38
C ASN A 204 -3.46 8.97 7.42
#